data_29803cee5f7a90a458560bee55fb12f7
#
_entry.id   29803cee5f7a90a458560bee55fb12f7
#
_cell.length_a   1.000
_cell.length_b   1.000
_cell.length_c   1.000
_cell.angle_alpha   90.00
_cell.angle_beta   90.00
_cell.angle_gamma   90.00
#
_symmetry.space_group_name_H-M   'P 1'
#
loop_
_entity.id
_entity.type
_entity.pdbx_description
1 polymer ?
#
loop_
_entity_poly.entity_id
_entity_poly.type
_entity_poly.pdbx_seq_one_letter_code
_entity_poly.pdbx_strand_id
1 'polypeptide(L)'
;MIYPWHQPIWQQLVSHWQRLPHACLLIGREHTGKTAFARHLAQALLCEHPSSLHEPCGQCPSCHLFVQDAHPDFYLLTPEQPETGETTARKLQQIKIDAIRAILEPLQQTSVRGGRRVVCISPAESMNVQAANALLKMLEEPPEAVVFILVSHNADRVLPTIRSRCRALLLPPPDAATALQFWRQAHPESADQAAPLLAFHSHAPLFEPQPEQDQWREQLLQLLAEPRLLAILDYAAQWDKQKLPLAVLLDWLYKWLLDMLLVSQQQAPLYYPHHQSSLHTVAQKTQPHTLFRLIDHVHRLSPYGHHSLNVRMQTESLLGEYLLALNPKTR
;
A
#
# COMPACT_ATOMS: atom_id res chain seq x y z
N MET A 1 -16.48 8.27 -6.08
CA MET A 1 -16.46 9.36 -5.07
C MET A 1 -15.00 9.68 -4.75
N ILE A 2 -14.65 10.98 -4.66
CA ILE A 2 -13.31 11.45 -4.28
C ILE A 2 -13.34 11.82 -2.80
N TYR A 3 -12.32 11.40 -2.05
CA TYR A 3 -12.19 11.79 -0.66
C TYR A 3 -11.79 13.29 -0.53
N PRO A 4 -12.19 13.97 0.55
CA PRO A 4 -11.96 15.40 0.72
C PRO A 4 -10.49 15.82 0.58
N TRP A 5 -9.55 15.01 1.08
CA TRP A 5 -8.11 15.30 0.99
C TRP A 5 -7.53 15.14 -0.42
N HIS A 6 -8.26 14.53 -1.36
CA HIS A 6 -7.86 14.44 -2.76
C HIS A 6 -8.52 15.49 -3.66
N GLN A 7 -9.48 16.26 -3.15
CA GLN A 7 -10.17 17.30 -3.91
C GLN A 7 -9.23 18.34 -4.56
N PRO A 8 -8.17 18.83 -3.89
CA PRO A 8 -7.23 19.77 -4.52
C PRO A 8 -6.55 19.17 -5.76
N ILE A 9 -6.19 17.88 -5.71
CA ILE A 9 -5.55 17.19 -6.86
C ILE A 9 -6.54 17.00 -7.99
N TRP A 10 -7.80 16.70 -7.68
CA TRP A 10 -8.87 16.63 -8.69
C TRP A 10 -9.05 17.97 -9.39
N GLN A 11 -9.17 19.07 -8.68
CA GLN A 11 -9.30 20.41 -9.22
C GLN A 11 -8.10 20.77 -10.11
N GLN A 12 -6.90 20.40 -9.72
CA GLN A 12 -5.70 20.58 -10.54
C GLN A 12 -5.77 19.76 -11.83
N LEU A 13 -6.25 18.51 -11.80
CA LEU A 13 -6.45 17.69 -13.01
C LEU A 13 -7.50 18.30 -13.93
N VAL A 14 -8.62 18.74 -13.38
CA VAL A 14 -9.72 19.36 -14.12
C VAL A 14 -9.27 20.62 -14.85
N SER A 15 -8.46 21.47 -14.20
CA SER A 15 -7.93 22.69 -14.81
C SER A 15 -7.02 22.44 -16.03
N HIS A 16 -6.49 21.21 -16.16
CA HIS A 16 -5.61 20.79 -17.25
C HIS A 16 -6.18 19.60 -18.06
N TRP A 17 -7.49 19.40 -18.03
CA TRP A 17 -8.15 18.21 -18.60
C TRP A 17 -7.80 17.93 -20.07
N GLN A 18 -7.69 18.96 -20.89
CA GLN A 18 -7.32 18.81 -22.30
C GLN A 18 -5.86 18.36 -22.51
N ARG A 19 -5.02 18.52 -21.48
CA ARG A 19 -3.60 18.12 -21.48
C ARG A 19 -3.36 16.92 -20.58
N LEU A 20 -4.41 16.14 -20.30
CA LEU A 20 -4.27 14.93 -19.51
C LEU A 20 -3.30 13.98 -20.23
N PRO A 21 -2.25 13.49 -19.55
CA PRO A 21 -1.31 12.58 -20.17
C PRO A 21 -1.97 11.22 -20.44
N HIS A 22 -1.50 10.52 -21.45
CA HIS A 22 -1.95 9.16 -21.77
C HIS A 22 -1.63 8.15 -20.67
N ALA A 23 -0.67 8.42 -19.78
CA ALA A 23 -0.31 7.57 -18.66
C ALA A 23 -0.07 8.39 -17.39
N CYS A 24 -0.86 8.09 -16.34
CA CYS A 24 -0.75 8.67 -15.00
C CYS A 24 -0.31 7.60 -14.01
N LEU A 25 0.65 7.94 -13.15
CA LEU A 25 1.05 7.12 -12.00
C LEU A 25 0.61 7.83 -10.71
N LEU A 26 -0.44 7.31 -10.07
CA LEU A 26 -0.98 7.80 -8.81
C LEU A 26 -0.16 7.23 -7.65
N ILE A 27 0.60 8.07 -6.98
CA ILE A 27 1.53 7.69 -5.92
C ILE A 27 1.00 8.19 -4.58
N GLY A 28 1.06 7.35 -3.56
CA GLY A 28 0.71 7.73 -2.19
C GLY A 28 0.69 6.52 -1.27
N ARG A 29 0.47 6.76 0.01
CA ARG A 29 0.40 5.67 1.01
C ARG A 29 -0.80 4.76 0.76
N GLU A 30 -0.69 3.52 1.20
CA GLU A 30 -1.81 2.58 1.20
C GLU A 30 -2.97 3.12 2.08
N HIS A 31 -4.18 2.66 1.83
CA HIS A 31 -5.38 3.03 2.58
C HIS A 31 -5.73 4.54 2.59
N THR A 32 -5.26 5.31 1.61
CA THR A 32 -5.61 6.74 1.46
C THR A 32 -6.69 7.02 0.41
N GLY A 33 -7.20 5.98 -0.28
CA GLY A 33 -8.26 6.13 -1.28
C GLY A 33 -7.78 6.36 -2.72
N LYS A 34 -6.52 6.03 -3.03
CA LYS A 34 -5.97 6.17 -4.40
C LYS A 34 -6.74 5.37 -5.44
N THR A 35 -7.14 4.14 -5.11
CA THR A 35 -7.92 3.30 -6.02
C THR A 35 -9.30 3.90 -6.28
N ALA A 36 -9.94 4.49 -5.26
CA ALA A 36 -11.20 5.22 -5.44
C ALA A 36 -11.02 6.44 -6.35
N PHE A 37 -9.92 7.19 -6.19
CA PHE A 37 -9.57 8.30 -7.07
C PHE A 37 -9.33 7.82 -8.50
N ALA A 38 -8.58 6.73 -8.71
CA ALA A 38 -8.34 6.13 -10.02
C ALA A 38 -9.63 5.72 -10.72
N ARG A 39 -10.55 5.06 -9.99
CA ARG A 39 -11.86 4.67 -10.51
C ARG A 39 -12.73 5.88 -10.86
N HIS A 40 -12.69 6.93 -10.04
CA HIS A 40 -13.42 8.16 -10.32
C HIS A 40 -12.89 8.86 -11.58
N LEU A 41 -11.56 8.95 -11.72
CA LEU A 41 -10.93 9.47 -12.93
C LEU A 41 -11.29 8.64 -14.16
N ALA A 42 -11.25 7.31 -14.05
CA ALA A 42 -11.66 6.42 -15.13
C ALA A 42 -13.12 6.64 -15.53
N GLN A 43 -14.04 6.71 -14.56
CA GLN A 43 -15.45 6.97 -14.80
C GLN A 43 -15.69 8.32 -15.46
N ALA A 44 -14.96 9.37 -15.05
CA ALA A 44 -15.05 10.70 -15.64
C ALA A 44 -14.58 10.71 -17.12
N LEU A 45 -13.51 9.95 -17.42
CA LEU A 45 -12.98 9.80 -18.78
C LEU A 45 -13.89 9.01 -19.72
N LEU A 46 -14.69 8.11 -19.18
CA LEU A 46 -15.63 7.25 -19.91
C LEU A 46 -17.06 7.83 -19.96
N CYS A 47 -17.35 8.85 -19.16
CA CYS A 47 -18.67 9.46 -19.09
C CYS A 47 -19.03 10.16 -20.39
N GLU A 48 -20.22 9.87 -20.94
CA GLU A 48 -20.72 10.46 -22.18
C GLU A 48 -21.14 11.93 -22.01
N HIS A 49 -21.56 12.31 -20.79
CA HIS A 49 -22.06 13.65 -20.47
C HIS A 49 -21.45 14.16 -19.15
N PRO A 50 -20.11 14.35 -19.08
CA PRO A 50 -19.50 14.87 -17.86
C PRO A 50 -19.97 16.31 -17.59
N SER A 51 -19.99 16.72 -16.33
CA SER A 51 -20.26 18.09 -15.93
C SER A 51 -19.17 19.06 -16.45
N SER A 52 -19.37 20.35 -16.30
CA SER A 52 -18.35 21.38 -16.61
C SER A 52 -17.06 21.21 -15.78
N LEU A 53 -17.13 20.53 -14.62
CA LEU A 53 -16.01 20.18 -13.76
C LEU A 53 -15.49 18.76 -14.03
N HIS A 54 -15.84 18.16 -15.16
CA HIS A 54 -15.50 16.79 -15.54
C HIS A 54 -15.90 15.72 -14.50
N GLU A 55 -16.89 16.02 -13.65
CA GLU A 55 -17.48 15.02 -12.78
C GLU A 55 -18.36 14.06 -13.61
N PRO A 56 -18.29 12.74 -13.35
CA PRO A 56 -19.14 11.77 -14.05
C PRO A 56 -20.62 12.02 -13.72
N CYS A 57 -21.48 12.02 -14.72
CA CYS A 57 -22.89 12.34 -14.53
C CYS A 57 -23.68 11.30 -13.71
N GLY A 58 -23.17 10.06 -13.60
CA GLY A 58 -23.82 8.96 -12.87
C GLY A 58 -25.07 8.38 -13.54
N GLN A 59 -25.57 8.95 -14.64
CA GLN A 59 -26.88 8.61 -15.25
C GLN A 59 -26.77 8.09 -16.69
N CYS A 60 -25.68 8.36 -17.41
CA CYS A 60 -25.53 7.87 -18.79
C CYS A 60 -25.26 6.35 -18.81
N PRO A 61 -25.50 5.68 -19.94
CA PRO A 61 -25.25 4.24 -20.08
C PRO A 61 -23.81 3.84 -19.72
N SER A 62 -22.80 4.65 -20.09
CA SER A 62 -21.41 4.39 -19.69
C SER A 62 -21.21 4.42 -18.17
N CYS A 63 -21.82 5.40 -17.46
CA CYS A 63 -21.75 5.45 -16.00
C CYS A 63 -22.42 4.25 -15.34
N HIS A 64 -23.57 3.80 -15.87
CA HIS A 64 -24.25 2.60 -15.35
C HIS A 64 -23.43 1.34 -15.54
N LEU A 65 -22.86 1.14 -16.74
CA LEU A 65 -21.98 -0.01 -17.04
C LEU A 65 -20.72 0.02 -16.16
N PHE A 66 -20.16 1.23 -15.94
CA PHE A 66 -18.97 1.37 -15.10
C PHE A 66 -19.22 0.98 -13.64
N VAL A 67 -20.35 1.36 -13.07
CA VAL A 67 -20.73 1.00 -11.69
C VAL A 67 -20.94 -0.51 -11.54
N GLN A 68 -21.40 -1.18 -12.59
CA GLN A 68 -21.59 -2.63 -12.65
C GLN A 68 -20.30 -3.41 -13.00
N ASP A 69 -19.14 -2.75 -13.10
CA ASP A 69 -17.89 -3.33 -13.57
C ASP A 69 -17.98 -4.03 -14.95
N ALA A 70 -18.92 -3.60 -15.79
CA ALA A 70 -19.26 -4.18 -17.08
C ALA A 70 -18.99 -3.23 -18.29
N HIS A 71 -18.23 -2.13 -18.07
CA HIS A 71 -17.94 -1.18 -19.15
C HIS A 71 -16.94 -1.77 -20.14
N PRO A 72 -17.28 -1.90 -21.45
CA PRO A 72 -16.44 -2.60 -22.44
C PRO A 72 -15.09 -1.92 -22.70
N ASP A 73 -15.00 -0.60 -22.48
CA ASP A 73 -13.78 0.18 -22.68
C ASP A 73 -13.03 0.49 -21.37
N PHE A 74 -13.35 -0.26 -20.28
CA PHE A 74 -12.66 -0.18 -19.00
C PHE A 74 -11.98 -1.50 -18.65
N TYR A 75 -10.68 -1.48 -18.45
CA TYR A 75 -9.87 -2.63 -18.10
C TYR A 75 -9.25 -2.42 -16.72
N LEU A 76 -9.62 -3.26 -15.75
CA LEU A 76 -9.04 -3.24 -14.42
C LEU A 76 -8.10 -4.43 -14.25
N LEU A 77 -6.83 -4.16 -14.02
CA LEU A 77 -5.82 -5.16 -13.73
C LEU A 77 -5.44 -5.10 -12.26
N THR A 78 -5.76 -6.16 -11.55
CA THR A 78 -5.39 -6.39 -10.14
C THR A 78 -4.68 -7.74 -10.03
N PRO A 79 -3.91 -7.97 -8.95
CA PRO A 79 -3.37 -9.29 -8.69
C PRO A 79 -4.47 -10.36 -8.64
N GLU A 80 -4.20 -11.51 -9.26
CA GLU A 80 -5.13 -12.64 -9.24
C GLU A 80 -5.34 -13.09 -7.79
N GLN A 81 -6.60 -13.21 -7.39
CA GLN A 81 -6.94 -13.87 -6.12
C GLN A 81 -6.78 -15.40 -6.31
N PRO A 82 -6.20 -16.12 -5.33
CA PRO A 82 -6.12 -17.57 -5.43
C PRO A 82 -7.54 -18.16 -5.49
N GLU A 83 -7.82 -18.93 -6.52
CA GLU A 83 -9.05 -19.72 -6.59
C GLU A 83 -9.05 -20.71 -5.42
N THR A 84 -10.03 -20.55 -4.55
CA THR A 84 -10.48 -21.46 -3.50
C THR A 84 -9.44 -22.11 -2.57
N GLY A 85 -9.49 -21.75 -1.29
CA GLY A 85 -9.19 -22.64 -0.15
C GLY A 85 -7.74 -22.75 0.31
N GLU A 86 -6.75 -22.43 -0.49
CA GLU A 86 -5.38 -22.28 -0.02
C GLU A 86 -5.10 -20.82 0.35
N THR A 87 -5.37 -20.49 1.59
CA THR A 87 -4.87 -19.27 2.23
C THR A 87 -3.34 -19.34 2.34
N THR A 88 -2.65 -19.27 1.22
CA THR A 88 -1.21 -19.02 1.22
C THR A 88 -0.99 -17.52 1.41
N ALA A 89 -1.29 -17.04 2.63
CA ALA A 89 -1.04 -15.66 3.06
C ALA A 89 0.41 -15.21 2.78
N ARG A 90 1.31 -16.15 2.51
CA ARG A 90 2.73 -15.94 2.21
C ARG A 90 3.03 -15.70 0.74
N LYS A 91 2.13 -16.03 -0.20
CA LYS A 91 2.43 -15.89 -1.62
C LYS A 91 2.11 -14.49 -2.10
N LEU A 92 3.11 -13.81 -2.66
CA LEU A 92 2.90 -12.50 -3.27
C LEU A 92 1.94 -12.65 -4.45
N GLN A 93 0.82 -11.96 -4.38
CA GLN A 93 -0.12 -11.88 -5.49
C GLN A 93 0.46 -10.94 -6.55
N GLN A 94 0.61 -11.42 -7.76
CA GLN A 94 1.22 -10.67 -8.85
C GLN A 94 0.28 -10.54 -10.05
N ILE A 95 0.39 -9.40 -10.72
CA ILE A 95 -0.18 -9.22 -12.07
C ILE A 95 0.79 -9.88 -13.05
N LYS A 96 0.35 -10.98 -13.67
CA LYS A 96 1.15 -11.76 -14.60
C LYS A 96 1.10 -11.16 -16.01
N ILE A 97 2.07 -11.57 -16.85
CA ILE A 97 2.16 -11.13 -18.25
C ILE A 97 0.88 -11.42 -19.04
N ASP A 98 0.21 -12.54 -18.75
CA ASP A 98 -0.98 -12.97 -19.51
C ASP A 98 -2.15 -12.00 -19.28
N ALA A 99 -2.28 -11.40 -18.07
CA ALA A 99 -3.26 -10.36 -17.81
C ALA A 99 -3.00 -9.09 -18.65
N ILE A 100 -1.72 -8.73 -18.84
CA ILE A 100 -1.35 -7.61 -19.73
C ILE A 100 -1.64 -7.97 -21.19
N ARG A 101 -1.23 -9.16 -21.63
CA ARG A 101 -1.45 -9.61 -23.01
C ARG A 101 -2.93 -9.65 -23.40
N ALA A 102 -3.79 -10.08 -22.48
CA ALA A 102 -5.23 -10.16 -22.71
C ALA A 102 -5.88 -8.81 -23.07
N ILE A 103 -5.29 -7.68 -22.66
CA ILE A 103 -5.80 -6.34 -22.97
C ILE A 103 -5.12 -5.71 -24.20
N LEU A 104 -3.95 -6.19 -24.63
CA LEU A 104 -3.19 -5.56 -25.72
C LEU A 104 -3.96 -5.53 -27.04
N GLU A 105 -4.59 -6.65 -27.41
CA GLU A 105 -5.37 -6.77 -28.65
C GLU A 105 -6.64 -5.90 -28.61
N PRO A 106 -7.50 -5.97 -27.58
CA PRO A 106 -8.64 -5.07 -27.45
C PRO A 106 -8.28 -3.57 -27.46
N LEU A 107 -7.11 -3.20 -26.92
CA LEU A 107 -6.67 -1.81 -26.93
C LEU A 107 -6.21 -1.28 -28.31
N GLN A 108 -5.97 -2.17 -29.27
CA GLN A 108 -5.67 -1.77 -30.66
C GLN A 108 -6.94 -1.58 -31.52
N GLN A 109 -8.08 -2.09 -31.04
CA GLN A 109 -9.35 -1.93 -31.73
C GLN A 109 -9.98 -0.54 -31.44
N THR A 110 -11.01 -0.16 -32.16
CA THR A 110 -11.78 1.04 -31.86
C THR A 110 -12.60 0.87 -30.57
N SER A 111 -12.81 1.98 -29.83
CA SER A 111 -13.68 1.96 -28.66
C SER A 111 -15.09 1.50 -29.01
N VAL A 112 -15.66 0.63 -28.19
CA VAL A 112 -17.03 0.09 -28.36
C VAL A 112 -18.08 1.20 -28.18
N ARG A 113 -17.82 2.16 -27.29
CA ARG A 113 -18.72 3.30 -26.99
C ARG A 113 -18.34 4.57 -27.74
N GLY A 114 -17.33 4.54 -28.63
CA GLY A 114 -16.90 5.69 -29.42
C GLY A 114 -16.12 6.76 -28.65
N GLY A 115 -15.69 6.47 -27.40
CA GLY A 115 -14.94 7.37 -26.55
C GLY A 115 -13.51 6.91 -26.26
N ARG A 116 -13.05 7.20 -25.05
CA ARG A 116 -11.75 6.74 -24.55
C ARG A 116 -11.81 5.30 -24.10
N ARG A 117 -10.66 4.63 -24.08
CA ARG A 117 -10.43 3.34 -23.41
C ARG A 117 -9.51 3.60 -22.23
N VAL A 118 -9.86 3.06 -21.08
CA VAL A 118 -9.12 3.31 -19.84
C VAL A 118 -8.63 2.00 -19.25
N VAL A 119 -7.32 1.94 -18.98
CA VAL A 119 -6.67 0.83 -18.30
C VAL A 119 -6.27 1.28 -16.91
N CYS A 120 -6.79 0.63 -15.88
CA CYS A 120 -6.43 0.87 -14.49
C CYS A 120 -5.62 -0.33 -13.96
N ILE A 121 -4.41 -0.10 -13.46
CA ILE A 121 -3.51 -1.11 -12.89
C ILE A 121 -3.30 -0.79 -11.41
N SER A 122 -3.74 -1.67 -10.50
CA SER A 122 -3.69 -1.41 -9.05
C SER A 122 -3.46 -2.69 -8.24
N PRO A 123 -2.38 -2.75 -7.44
CA PRO A 123 -1.25 -1.83 -7.42
C PRO A 123 -0.23 -2.12 -8.54
N ALA A 124 0.41 -1.07 -9.08
CA ALA A 124 1.34 -1.19 -10.20
C ALA A 124 2.61 -1.98 -9.88
N GLU A 125 3.09 -1.89 -8.63
CA GLU A 125 4.23 -2.67 -8.12
C GLU A 125 3.98 -4.17 -8.01
N SER A 126 2.73 -4.61 -8.17
CA SER A 126 2.40 -6.04 -8.24
C SER A 126 2.66 -6.66 -9.61
N MET A 127 2.95 -5.87 -10.64
CA MET A 127 3.37 -6.41 -11.92
C MET A 127 4.72 -7.13 -11.78
N ASN A 128 4.81 -8.36 -12.26
CA ASN A 128 6.11 -8.99 -12.40
C ASN A 128 6.90 -8.30 -13.54
N VAL A 129 8.21 -8.53 -13.60
CA VAL A 129 9.10 -7.87 -14.59
C VAL A 129 8.64 -8.11 -16.03
N GLN A 130 8.12 -9.30 -16.33
CA GLN A 130 7.65 -9.64 -17.67
C GLN A 130 6.36 -8.88 -18.03
N ALA A 131 5.42 -8.76 -17.09
CA ALA A 131 4.19 -7.98 -17.26
C ALA A 131 4.51 -6.49 -17.48
N ALA A 132 5.38 -5.94 -16.65
CA ALA A 132 5.79 -4.55 -16.76
C ALA A 132 6.49 -4.27 -18.10
N ASN A 133 7.39 -5.15 -18.55
CA ASN A 133 8.05 -5.01 -19.86
C ASN A 133 7.07 -5.12 -21.04
N ALA A 134 6.05 -5.99 -20.94
CA ALA A 134 5.02 -6.08 -21.97
C ALA A 134 4.19 -4.81 -22.12
N LEU A 135 4.02 -4.05 -21.02
CA LEU A 135 3.28 -2.78 -21.01
C LEU A 135 4.09 -1.62 -21.62
N LEU A 136 5.44 -1.67 -21.61
CA LEU A 136 6.29 -0.55 -22.02
C LEU A 136 5.98 -0.02 -23.42
N LYS A 137 5.77 -0.92 -24.39
CA LYS A 137 5.48 -0.52 -25.78
C LYS A 137 4.21 0.32 -25.87
N MET A 138 3.18 -0.02 -25.09
CA MET A 138 1.90 0.72 -25.06
C MET A 138 2.01 2.05 -24.33
N LEU A 139 2.96 2.17 -23.40
CA LEU A 139 3.24 3.43 -22.71
C LEU A 139 4.11 4.38 -23.56
N GLU A 140 4.96 3.82 -24.45
CA GLU A 140 5.79 4.62 -25.38
C GLU A 140 4.97 5.13 -26.57
N GLU A 141 4.18 4.25 -27.18
CA GLU A 141 3.36 4.52 -28.36
C GLU A 141 1.91 4.14 -28.06
N PRO A 142 1.19 4.93 -27.27
CA PRO A 142 -0.18 4.60 -26.88
C PRO A 142 -1.09 4.63 -28.09
N PRO A 143 -2.01 3.66 -28.24
CA PRO A 143 -3.06 3.76 -29.25
C PRO A 143 -3.92 5.00 -29.00
N GLU A 144 -4.53 5.51 -30.05
CA GLU A 144 -5.38 6.69 -29.97
C GLU A 144 -6.50 6.51 -28.92
N ALA A 145 -6.76 7.56 -28.14
CA ALA A 145 -7.77 7.61 -27.09
C ALA A 145 -7.63 6.55 -25.96
N VAL A 146 -6.45 5.96 -25.76
CA VAL A 146 -6.16 5.09 -24.61
C VAL A 146 -5.53 5.90 -23.49
N VAL A 147 -6.02 5.69 -22.25
CA VAL A 147 -5.46 6.30 -21.02
C VAL A 147 -5.12 5.22 -20.02
N PHE A 148 -3.88 5.24 -19.53
CA PHE A 148 -3.39 4.36 -18.48
C PHE A 148 -3.40 5.07 -17.12
N ILE A 149 -3.99 4.44 -16.11
CA ILE A 149 -4.02 4.90 -14.73
C ILE A 149 -3.35 3.82 -13.87
N LEU A 150 -2.13 4.07 -13.45
CA LEU A 150 -1.38 3.16 -12.58
C LEU A 150 -1.49 3.68 -11.15
N VAL A 151 -1.81 2.81 -10.20
CA VAL A 151 -1.88 3.14 -8.77
C VAL A 151 -0.72 2.46 -8.07
N SER A 152 0.07 3.23 -7.31
CA SER A 152 1.20 2.68 -6.54
C SER A 152 1.14 3.09 -5.08
N HIS A 153 1.44 2.13 -4.20
CA HIS A 153 1.61 2.35 -2.76
C HIS A 153 3.07 2.67 -2.42
N ASN A 154 3.99 2.19 -3.28
CA ASN A 154 5.42 2.44 -3.15
C ASN A 154 6.05 2.62 -4.54
N ALA A 155 6.30 3.88 -4.90
CA ALA A 155 6.85 4.24 -6.21
C ALA A 155 8.24 3.63 -6.48
N ASP A 156 9.03 3.34 -5.44
CA ASP A 156 10.37 2.78 -5.60
C ASP A 156 10.35 1.30 -5.98
N ARG A 157 9.22 0.62 -5.77
CA ARG A 157 8.99 -0.75 -6.24
C ARG A 157 8.46 -0.82 -7.68
N VAL A 158 8.01 0.28 -8.25
CA VAL A 158 7.62 0.35 -9.67
C VAL A 158 8.88 0.48 -10.51
N LEU A 159 8.99 -0.34 -11.57
CA LEU A 159 10.17 -0.32 -12.44
C LEU A 159 10.47 1.11 -12.95
N PRO A 160 11.72 1.56 -12.91
CA PRO A 160 12.12 2.89 -13.40
C PRO A 160 11.69 3.17 -14.84
N THR A 161 11.65 2.13 -15.68
CA THR A 161 11.19 2.20 -17.07
C THR A 161 9.69 2.53 -17.20
N ILE A 162 8.85 2.07 -16.29
CA ILE A 162 7.43 2.46 -16.20
C ILE A 162 7.31 3.89 -15.67
N ARG A 163 8.03 4.21 -14.58
CA ARG A 163 7.98 5.54 -13.94
C ARG A 163 8.36 6.67 -14.90
N SER A 164 9.36 6.45 -15.73
CA SER A 164 9.84 7.46 -16.69
C SER A 164 8.83 7.78 -17.81
N ARG A 165 7.85 6.90 -18.05
CA ARG A 165 6.83 7.04 -19.11
C ARG A 165 5.46 7.47 -18.59
N CYS A 166 5.31 7.56 -17.28
CA CYS A 166 4.08 7.99 -16.62
C CYS A 166 4.25 9.36 -15.97
N ARG A 167 3.24 10.20 -16.07
CA ARG A 167 3.18 11.42 -15.25
C ARG A 167 2.82 11.06 -13.83
N ALA A 168 3.74 11.31 -12.91
CA ALA A 168 3.51 11.09 -11.48
C ALA A 168 2.52 12.13 -10.93
N LEU A 169 1.51 11.65 -10.20
CA LEU A 169 0.55 12.43 -9.43
C LEU A 169 0.61 11.97 -7.99
N LEU A 170 1.10 12.83 -7.11
CA LEU A 170 1.16 12.53 -5.69
C LEU A 170 -0.21 12.76 -5.06
N LEU A 171 -0.76 11.72 -4.46
CA LEU A 171 -2.00 11.74 -3.68
C LEU A 171 -1.62 11.72 -2.18
N PRO A 172 -1.66 12.87 -1.50
CA PRO A 172 -1.26 12.96 -0.11
C PRO A 172 -2.27 12.23 0.80
N PRO A 173 -1.83 11.72 1.96
CA PRO A 173 -2.74 11.28 3.00
C PRO A 173 -3.47 12.51 3.58
N PRO A 174 -4.61 12.31 4.27
CA PRO A 174 -5.21 13.38 5.06
C PRO A 174 -4.29 13.80 6.21
N ASP A 175 -4.47 15.02 6.72
CA ASP A 175 -3.88 15.40 8.01
C ASP A 175 -4.49 14.60 9.16
N ALA A 176 -3.81 14.60 10.31
CA ALA A 176 -4.21 13.79 11.48
C ALA A 176 -5.63 14.10 11.97
N ALA A 177 -6.05 15.38 11.93
CA ALA A 177 -7.37 15.81 12.39
C ALA A 177 -8.48 15.34 11.45
N THR A 178 -8.27 15.50 10.14
CA THR A 178 -9.18 15.01 9.10
C THR A 178 -9.30 13.49 9.13
N ALA A 179 -8.18 12.77 9.27
CA ALA A 179 -8.18 11.31 9.38
C ALA A 179 -8.98 10.85 10.61
N LEU A 180 -8.76 11.47 11.75
CA LEU A 180 -9.43 11.14 13.01
C LEU A 180 -10.94 11.40 12.94
N GLN A 181 -11.35 12.54 12.37
CA GLN A 181 -12.76 12.87 12.19
C GLN A 181 -13.43 11.86 11.25
N PHE A 182 -12.81 11.56 10.12
CA PHE A 182 -13.33 10.59 9.15
C PHE A 182 -13.48 9.20 9.78
N TRP A 183 -12.45 8.72 10.49
CA TRP A 183 -12.47 7.41 11.14
C TRP A 183 -13.61 7.30 12.18
N ARG A 184 -13.74 8.30 13.06
CA ARG A 184 -14.81 8.33 14.08
C ARG A 184 -16.22 8.32 13.50
N GLN A 185 -16.39 8.95 12.33
CA GLN A 185 -17.69 8.93 11.63
C GLN A 185 -17.97 7.57 10.99
N ALA A 186 -16.95 6.90 10.44
CA ALA A 186 -17.09 5.60 9.81
C ALA A 186 -17.17 4.44 10.82
N HIS A 187 -16.52 4.58 11.99
CA HIS A 187 -16.39 3.52 13.00
C HIS A 187 -16.71 4.06 14.42
N PRO A 188 -17.96 4.43 14.71
CA PRO A 188 -18.35 5.00 15.99
C PRO A 188 -18.11 4.05 17.18
N GLU A 189 -18.16 2.74 16.95
CA GLU A 189 -17.94 1.68 17.94
C GLU A 189 -16.48 1.59 18.42
N SER A 190 -15.51 2.06 17.63
CA SER A 190 -14.07 2.04 17.94
C SER A 190 -13.46 3.43 18.01
N ALA A 191 -14.27 4.45 18.26
CA ALA A 191 -13.87 5.86 18.28
C ALA A 191 -12.73 6.16 19.27
N ASP A 192 -12.68 5.47 20.42
CA ASP A 192 -11.65 5.64 21.44
C ASP A 192 -10.28 5.06 21.00
N GLN A 193 -10.29 4.06 20.12
CA GLN A 193 -9.08 3.43 19.59
C GLN A 193 -8.59 4.09 18.30
N ALA A 194 -9.30 5.10 17.79
CA ALA A 194 -9.01 5.75 16.51
C ALA A 194 -7.58 6.33 16.44
N ALA A 195 -7.14 7.03 17.47
CA ALA A 195 -5.84 7.72 17.45
C ALA A 195 -4.65 6.75 17.33
N PRO A 196 -4.53 5.67 18.12
CA PRO A 196 -3.43 4.71 17.99
C PRO A 196 -3.49 3.93 16.66
N LEU A 197 -4.68 3.55 16.21
CA LEU A 197 -4.84 2.84 14.94
C LEU A 197 -4.40 3.72 13.76
N LEU A 198 -4.83 4.98 13.73
CA LEU A 198 -4.43 5.94 12.70
C LEU A 198 -2.93 6.26 12.76
N ALA A 199 -2.34 6.37 13.94
CA ALA A 199 -0.89 6.54 14.09
C ALA A 199 -0.15 5.37 13.44
N PHE A 200 -0.53 4.13 13.77
CA PHE A 200 0.05 2.93 13.20
C PHE A 200 -0.06 2.88 11.65
N HIS A 201 -1.19 3.31 11.08
CA HIS A 201 -1.43 3.41 9.64
C HIS A 201 -0.99 4.74 9.02
N SER A 202 -0.17 5.55 9.73
CA SER A 202 0.35 6.83 9.24
C SER A 202 -0.75 7.79 8.78
N HIS A 203 -1.83 7.85 9.54
CA HIS A 203 -3.03 8.65 9.30
C HIS A 203 -3.81 8.28 8.01
N ALA A 204 -3.58 7.11 7.43
CA ALA A 204 -4.39 6.60 6.34
C ALA A 204 -5.70 5.98 6.90
N PRO A 205 -6.91 6.56 6.66
CA PRO A 205 -8.10 6.18 7.41
C PRO A 205 -8.94 5.06 6.77
N LEU A 206 -8.50 4.46 5.66
CA LEU A 206 -9.29 3.51 4.88
C LEU A 206 -8.76 2.06 5.01
N PHE A 207 -8.05 1.76 6.09
CA PHE A 207 -7.68 0.38 6.38
C PHE A 207 -8.87 -0.38 6.96
N GLU A 208 -8.91 -1.68 6.71
CA GLU A 208 -9.86 -2.59 7.36
C GLU A 208 -9.24 -3.10 8.66
N PRO A 209 -9.93 -2.96 9.81
CA PRO A 209 -9.47 -3.53 11.07
C PRO A 209 -9.27 -5.04 10.95
N GLN A 210 -8.13 -5.53 11.43
CA GLN A 210 -7.79 -6.96 11.43
C GLN A 210 -7.49 -7.43 12.86
N PRO A 211 -8.53 -7.75 13.67
CA PRO A 211 -8.40 -8.01 15.10
C PRO A 211 -7.40 -9.12 15.43
N GLU A 212 -7.31 -10.16 14.58
CA GLU A 212 -6.34 -11.24 14.76
C GLU A 212 -4.90 -10.75 14.59
N GLN A 213 -4.64 -9.92 13.59
CA GLN A 213 -3.31 -9.34 13.39
C GLN A 213 -2.97 -8.32 14.47
N ASP A 214 -3.97 -7.58 14.97
CA ASP A 214 -3.78 -6.64 16.06
C ASP A 214 -3.34 -7.35 17.36
N GLN A 215 -3.89 -8.54 17.65
CA GLN A 215 -3.45 -9.36 18.77
C GLN A 215 -1.99 -9.83 18.62
N TRP A 216 -1.61 -10.29 17.44
CA TRP A 216 -0.24 -10.68 17.13
C TRP A 216 0.74 -9.51 17.23
N ARG A 217 0.31 -8.34 16.78
CA ARG A 217 1.10 -7.11 16.90
C ARG A 217 1.32 -6.75 18.36
N GLU A 218 0.29 -6.77 19.18
CA GLU A 218 0.40 -6.45 20.60
C GLU A 218 1.34 -7.42 21.34
N GLN A 219 1.25 -8.72 21.04
CA GLN A 219 2.19 -9.71 21.57
C GLN A 219 3.64 -9.43 21.16
N LEU A 220 3.87 -9.01 19.90
CA LEU A 220 5.18 -8.59 19.43
C LEU A 220 5.69 -7.37 20.20
N LEU A 221 4.84 -6.34 20.38
CA LEU A 221 5.23 -5.12 21.09
C LEU A 221 5.60 -5.39 22.55
N GLN A 222 4.87 -6.27 23.23
CA GLN A 222 5.22 -6.72 24.59
C GLN A 222 6.56 -7.46 24.60
N LEU A 223 6.79 -8.35 23.62
CA LEU A 223 8.04 -9.06 23.46
C LEU A 223 9.22 -8.11 23.18
N LEU A 224 9.01 -7.06 22.34
CA LEU A 224 10.04 -6.06 22.03
C LEU A 224 10.35 -5.14 23.21
N ALA A 225 9.38 -4.89 24.08
CA ALA A 225 9.57 -4.11 25.31
C ALA A 225 10.43 -4.86 26.33
N GLU A 226 10.27 -6.20 26.46
CA GLU A 226 11.00 -7.05 27.38
C GLU A 226 11.48 -8.33 26.68
N PRO A 227 12.45 -8.27 25.78
CA PRO A 227 12.84 -9.41 24.98
C PRO A 227 13.57 -10.48 25.82
N ARG A 228 13.10 -11.73 25.68
CA ARG A 228 13.69 -12.93 26.28
C ARG A 228 13.84 -14.01 25.22
N LEU A 229 14.98 -14.70 25.21
CA LEU A 229 15.28 -15.66 24.14
C LEU A 229 14.20 -16.73 23.97
N LEU A 230 13.72 -17.33 25.07
CA LEU A 230 12.68 -18.37 25.01
C LEU A 230 11.37 -17.81 24.43
N ALA A 231 10.97 -16.63 24.87
CA ALA A 231 9.75 -15.96 24.32
C ALA A 231 9.87 -15.63 22.84
N ILE A 232 11.07 -15.27 22.36
CA ILE A 232 11.35 -15.07 20.93
C ILE A 232 11.17 -16.37 20.14
N LEU A 233 11.72 -17.48 20.63
CA LEU A 233 11.60 -18.78 19.98
C LEU A 233 10.16 -19.28 19.94
N ASP A 234 9.41 -19.08 21.01
CA ASP A 234 7.99 -19.45 21.11
C ASP A 234 7.15 -18.60 20.15
N TYR A 235 7.37 -17.28 20.12
CA TYR A 235 6.68 -16.37 19.22
C TYR A 235 6.94 -16.74 17.75
N ALA A 236 8.20 -16.98 17.38
CA ALA A 236 8.57 -17.35 16.01
C ALA A 236 7.95 -18.70 15.59
N ALA A 237 7.88 -19.68 16.50
CA ALA A 237 7.23 -20.95 16.24
C ALA A 237 5.71 -20.81 16.02
N GLN A 238 5.05 -19.97 16.82
CA GLN A 238 3.63 -19.70 16.67
C GLN A 238 3.33 -18.89 15.40
N TRP A 239 4.15 -17.88 15.07
CA TRP A 239 4.06 -17.10 13.84
C TRP A 239 4.11 -18.00 12.60
N ASP A 240 5.04 -18.96 12.58
CA ASP A 240 5.18 -19.92 11.48
C ASP A 240 3.99 -20.89 11.38
N LYS A 241 3.49 -21.38 12.53
CA LYS A 241 2.31 -22.26 12.60
C LYS A 241 1.06 -21.58 12.01
N GLN A 242 0.89 -20.29 12.24
CA GLN A 242 -0.23 -19.48 11.72
C GLN A 242 -0.03 -19.08 10.24
N LYS A 243 1.10 -19.47 9.64
CA LYS A 243 1.44 -19.13 8.24
C LYS A 243 1.41 -17.62 7.93
N LEU A 244 1.68 -16.78 8.94
CA LEU A 244 1.71 -15.34 8.76
C LEU A 244 2.91 -14.92 7.90
N PRO A 245 2.75 -13.92 7.00
CA PRO A 245 3.84 -13.46 6.15
C PRO A 245 4.93 -12.77 6.95
N LEU A 246 6.19 -13.01 6.60
CA LEU A 246 7.32 -12.28 7.19
C LEU A 246 7.22 -10.77 6.94
N ALA A 247 6.66 -10.36 5.79
CA ALA A 247 6.46 -8.95 5.44
C ALA A 247 5.69 -8.17 6.50
N VAL A 248 4.70 -8.77 7.14
CA VAL A 248 3.90 -8.16 8.21
C VAL A 248 4.76 -7.91 9.45
N LEU A 249 5.55 -8.90 9.86
CA LEU A 249 6.46 -8.77 11.00
C LEU A 249 7.55 -7.71 10.72
N LEU A 250 8.09 -7.69 9.50
CA LEU A 250 9.09 -6.69 9.08
C LEU A 250 8.53 -5.26 9.16
N ASP A 251 7.28 -5.04 8.73
CA ASP A 251 6.62 -3.72 8.83
C ASP A 251 6.47 -3.28 10.29
N TRP A 252 5.99 -4.18 11.16
CA TRP A 252 5.78 -3.88 12.57
C TRP A 252 7.10 -3.59 13.30
N LEU A 253 8.12 -4.42 13.04
CA LEU A 253 9.46 -4.24 13.62
C LEU A 253 10.12 -2.95 13.09
N TYR A 254 9.99 -2.65 11.81
CA TYR A 254 10.50 -1.42 11.22
C TYR A 254 9.91 -0.17 11.90
N LYS A 255 8.59 -0.14 12.10
CA LYS A 255 7.88 0.94 12.80
C LYS A 255 8.35 1.09 14.24
N TRP A 256 8.54 -0.04 14.95
CA TRP A 256 9.06 -0.03 16.32
C TRP A 256 10.47 0.54 16.39
N LEU A 257 11.36 0.12 15.51
CA LEU A 257 12.74 0.62 15.45
C LEU A 257 12.83 2.10 15.10
N LEU A 258 11.95 2.58 14.20
CA LEU A 258 11.84 4.01 13.90
C LEU A 258 11.38 4.81 15.11
N ASP A 259 10.38 4.34 15.84
CA ASP A 259 9.92 5.00 17.05
C ASP A 259 10.99 4.99 18.16
N MET A 260 11.76 3.90 18.30
CA MET A 260 12.93 3.86 19.19
C MET A 260 13.97 4.93 18.79
N LEU A 261 14.22 5.11 17.50
CA LEU A 261 15.13 6.14 17.00
C LEU A 261 14.63 7.54 17.31
N LEU A 262 13.34 7.83 17.05
CA LEU A 262 12.69 9.11 17.36
C LEU A 262 12.78 9.43 18.86
N VAL A 263 12.43 8.46 19.71
CA VAL A 263 12.48 8.62 21.17
C VAL A 263 13.92 8.83 21.67
N SER A 264 14.92 8.17 21.05
CA SER A 264 16.33 8.41 21.36
C SER A 264 16.78 9.84 21.07
N GLN A 265 16.10 10.53 20.13
CA GLN A 265 16.29 11.93 19.76
C GLN A 265 15.32 12.88 20.50
N GLN A 266 14.69 12.42 21.59
CA GLN A 266 13.72 13.18 22.39
C GLN A 266 12.47 13.62 21.59
N GLN A 267 12.13 12.91 20.52
CA GLN A 267 10.91 13.14 19.75
C GLN A 267 9.80 12.17 20.17
N ALA A 268 8.55 12.55 19.93
CA ALA A 268 7.42 11.67 20.18
C ALA A 268 7.40 10.49 19.20
N PRO A 269 6.99 9.29 19.64
CA PRO A 269 6.79 8.14 18.75
C PRO A 269 5.70 8.42 17.73
N LEU A 270 5.91 7.95 16.50
CA LEU A 270 5.03 8.20 15.37
C LEU A 270 3.96 7.09 15.21
N TYR A 271 4.36 5.83 15.39
CA TYR A 271 3.53 4.66 15.12
C TYR A 271 2.90 4.02 16.35
N TYR A 272 3.61 4.03 17.48
CA TYR A 272 3.20 3.39 18.72
C TYR A 272 3.16 4.37 19.91
N PRO A 273 2.34 5.45 19.85
CA PRO A 273 2.32 6.48 20.88
C PRO A 273 1.93 5.97 22.28
N HIS A 274 1.14 4.88 22.36
CA HIS A 274 0.76 4.27 23.64
C HIS A 274 1.87 3.45 24.30
N HIS A 275 2.93 3.12 23.56
CA HIS A 275 4.10 2.38 24.06
C HIS A 275 5.29 3.30 24.37
N GLN A 276 5.08 4.61 24.55
CA GLN A 276 6.14 5.59 24.72
C GLN A 276 7.08 5.26 25.90
N SER A 277 6.55 4.78 27.04
CA SER A 277 7.34 4.39 28.20
C SER A 277 8.25 3.17 27.91
N SER A 278 7.72 2.16 27.26
CA SER A 278 8.47 0.98 26.84
C SER A 278 9.55 1.35 25.81
N LEU A 279 9.20 2.14 24.79
CA LEU A 279 10.11 2.65 23.79
C LEU A 279 11.27 3.44 24.41
N HIS A 280 10.98 4.30 25.37
CA HIS A 280 12.01 5.07 26.10
C HIS A 280 12.98 4.14 26.84
N THR A 281 12.44 3.13 27.53
CA THR A 281 13.24 2.16 28.31
C THR A 281 14.18 1.36 27.41
N VAL A 282 13.72 0.87 26.25
CA VAL A 282 14.55 0.09 25.32
C VAL A 282 15.50 0.97 24.50
N ALA A 283 15.08 2.18 24.14
CA ALA A 283 15.94 3.13 23.41
C ALA A 283 17.17 3.56 24.23
N GLN A 284 17.03 3.72 25.57
CA GLN A 284 18.15 4.02 26.45
C GLN A 284 19.20 2.90 26.51
N LYS A 285 18.83 1.65 26.23
CA LYS A 285 19.73 0.49 26.23
C LYS A 285 20.48 0.32 24.92
N THR A 286 20.10 1.07 23.88
CA THR A 286 20.61 0.85 22.52
C THR A 286 21.31 2.09 21.98
N GLN A 287 22.43 1.91 21.30
CA GLN A 287 23.13 3.00 20.65
C GLN A 287 22.50 3.34 19.29
N PRO A 288 22.41 4.61 18.87
CA PRO A 288 21.79 5.01 17.61
C PRO A 288 22.33 4.27 16.37
N HIS A 289 23.65 4.06 16.29
CA HIS A 289 24.25 3.34 15.17
C HIS A 289 23.77 1.88 15.07
N THR A 290 23.48 1.24 16.20
CA THR A 290 22.94 -0.14 16.24
C THR A 290 21.49 -0.15 15.74
N LEU A 291 20.69 0.87 16.10
CA LEU A 291 19.34 1.03 15.57
C LEU A 291 19.35 1.21 14.05
N PHE A 292 20.25 2.06 13.53
CA PHE A 292 20.39 2.21 12.06
C PHE A 292 20.73 0.91 11.35
N ARG A 293 21.62 0.10 11.93
CA ARG A 293 21.96 -1.22 11.37
C ARG A 293 20.77 -2.17 11.34
N LEU A 294 19.97 -2.22 12.43
CA LEU A 294 18.76 -3.02 12.48
C LEU A 294 17.71 -2.55 11.48
N ILE A 295 17.48 -1.24 11.38
CA ILE A 295 16.56 -0.64 10.41
C ILE A 295 16.99 -0.98 8.98
N ASP A 296 18.27 -0.84 8.65
CA ASP A 296 18.81 -1.18 7.34
C ASP A 296 18.68 -2.69 7.05
N HIS A 297 18.91 -3.55 8.03
CA HIS A 297 18.71 -4.99 7.88
C HIS A 297 17.24 -5.34 7.59
N VAL A 298 16.31 -4.80 8.37
CA VAL A 298 14.86 -4.99 8.13
C VAL A 298 14.46 -4.48 6.74
N HIS A 299 14.98 -3.32 6.34
CA HIS A 299 14.71 -2.73 5.03
C HIS A 299 15.21 -3.61 3.88
N ARG A 300 16.41 -4.18 3.99
CA ARG A 300 16.97 -5.11 2.99
C ARG A 300 16.18 -6.41 2.87
N LEU A 301 15.56 -6.88 3.94
CA LEU A 301 14.72 -8.08 3.93
C LEU A 301 13.30 -7.82 3.40
N SER A 302 12.83 -6.58 3.44
CA SER A 302 11.46 -6.22 3.02
C SER A 302 11.06 -6.73 1.62
N PRO A 303 11.92 -6.69 0.57
CA PRO A 303 11.58 -7.25 -0.74
C PRO A 303 11.34 -8.76 -0.73
N TYR A 304 11.92 -9.46 0.24
CA TYR A 304 11.86 -10.92 0.37
C TYR A 304 10.82 -11.39 1.38
N GLY A 305 10.07 -10.48 1.99
CA GLY A 305 9.10 -10.78 3.06
C GLY A 305 7.96 -11.73 2.68
N HIS A 306 7.74 -11.96 1.39
CA HIS A 306 6.76 -12.91 0.85
C HIS A 306 7.38 -14.20 0.32
N HIS A 307 8.70 -14.37 0.39
CA HIS A 307 9.33 -15.63 -0.01
C HIS A 307 9.06 -16.73 1.02
N SER A 308 8.88 -17.95 0.53
CA SER A 308 8.60 -19.16 1.34
C SER A 308 9.82 -19.70 2.11
N LEU A 309 10.93 -18.95 2.14
CA LEU A 309 12.10 -19.30 2.94
C LEU A 309 11.70 -19.37 4.41
N ASN A 310 12.29 -20.27 5.16
CA ASN A 310 12.01 -20.60 6.56
C ASN A 310 11.69 -19.34 7.42
N VAL A 311 10.41 -18.95 7.44
CA VAL A 311 9.93 -17.73 8.12
C VAL A 311 10.24 -17.79 9.60
N ARG A 312 10.17 -18.98 10.22
CA ARG A 312 10.53 -19.18 11.62
C ARG A 312 11.99 -18.79 11.88
N MET A 313 12.92 -19.32 11.11
CA MET A 313 14.35 -19.03 11.28
C MET A 313 14.66 -17.54 11.06
N GLN A 314 14.02 -16.91 10.09
CA GLN A 314 14.21 -15.47 9.83
C GLN A 314 13.65 -14.61 10.97
N THR A 315 12.48 -14.98 11.52
CA THR A 315 11.89 -14.32 12.69
C THR A 315 12.80 -14.49 13.92
N GLU A 316 13.28 -15.70 14.19
CA GLU A 316 14.23 -16.00 15.29
C GLU A 316 15.53 -15.19 15.13
N SER A 317 16.08 -15.10 13.92
CA SER A 317 17.29 -14.32 13.63
C SER A 317 17.10 -12.83 13.88
N LEU A 318 16.04 -12.25 13.33
CA LEU A 318 15.75 -10.81 13.46
C LEU A 318 15.50 -10.39 14.90
N LEU A 319 14.65 -11.13 15.61
CA LEU A 319 14.35 -10.83 17.01
C LEU A 319 15.54 -11.15 17.93
N GLY A 320 16.36 -12.15 17.57
CA GLY A 320 17.63 -12.45 18.23
C GLY A 320 18.65 -11.33 18.09
N GLU A 321 18.81 -10.76 16.88
CA GLU A 321 19.66 -9.57 16.64
C GLU A 321 19.17 -8.36 17.44
N TYR A 322 17.85 -8.15 17.53
CA TYR A 322 17.27 -7.11 18.36
C TYR A 322 17.61 -7.32 19.85
N LEU A 323 17.46 -8.54 20.37
CA LEU A 323 17.83 -8.88 21.76
C LEU A 323 19.31 -8.60 22.03
N LEU A 324 20.21 -9.00 21.12
CA LEU A 324 21.65 -8.75 21.25
C LEU A 324 21.99 -7.26 21.19
N ALA A 325 21.25 -6.47 20.41
CA ALA A 325 21.42 -5.03 20.33
C ALA A 325 21.09 -4.31 21.66
N LEU A 326 20.14 -4.84 22.43
CA LEU A 326 19.79 -4.31 23.76
C LEU A 326 20.75 -4.77 24.88
N ASN A 327 21.50 -5.87 24.67
CA ASN A 327 22.40 -6.45 25.65
C ASN A 327 23.84 -6.56 25.09
N PRO A 328 24.57 -5.44 24.88
CA PRO A 328 25.89 -5.46 24.25
C PRO A 328 27.00 -6.17 25.08
N LYS A 329 26.70 -6.56 26.31
CA LYS A 329 27.67 -7.23 27.23
C LYS A 329 27.78 -8.78 27.05
N THR A 330 27.06 -9.35 26.07
CA THR A 330 27.08 -10.81 25.80
C THR A 330 27.97 -11.15 24.58
N ARG A 331 29.01 -10.38 24.33
CA ARG A 331 30.09 -10.72 23.38
C ARG A 331 31.32 -11.23 24.09
#